data_1f612a02dddf5ced6708686e4bcaf197
#
_entry.id   1f612a02dddf5ced6708686e4bcaf197
#
_cell.length_a   1.000
_cell.length_b   1.000
_cell.length_c   1.000
_cell.angle_alpha   90.00
_cell.angle_beta   90.00
_cell.angle_gamma   90.00
#
_symmetry.space_group_name_H-M   'P 1'
#
loop_
_entity.id
_entity.type
_entity.pdbx_description
1 polymer ?
#
loop_
_entity_poly.entity_id
_entity_poly.type
_entity_poly.pdbx_seq_one_letter_code
_entity_poly.pdbx_strand_id
1 'polypeptide(L)'
;MKDYESFGPMYFPHKFPDIWEKIKEMFTSKIETISDLNKIFFQDNSRFLKELEKNYPEDGKEFINIFQNISSLVLDSEKIFPKGEIDSLKMNTTDKIILTRKQVALIFILGFFDIFNLDPKKSNVYQRYDFHSILNANNGSNFSKGRCFFNYLTVIGKWLGENNKLLEENVTYIRENKEFNIKDFSHLEKLCDIEIIEKGSLFDSDASFCVDFANKYIGGGVLSGGCVQEEILFVVEPEAIVSIFFMEKMEDNDAIRIDNLIQFSNYSGYGRSFKYEESAIKKGEIKKHNIIAIDAVCDYSKGYIDKESVERDLIKAYIGFNLINLEEENVLKLKKTIATGNWGCGAFGGDFELKFIQQWLAATFAGVEKLYYYTFERKEMNFVNENLKKMESYKAYDLYLAMTTEVLFKGEVLKIIINRYENSNKNHPTGETFELEEVKGNNKKKETCCDKLCDIY
;
A
#
# COMPACT_ATOMS: atom_id res chain seq x y z
N MET A 1 -4.64 1.58 28.70
CA MET A 1 -5.29 1.30 27.42
C MET A 1 -6.07 2.56 27.06
N LYS A 2 -5.65 3.33 26.06
CA LYS A 2 -6.56 4.26 25.41
C LYS A 2 -7.43 3.39 24.53
N ASP A 3 -8.72 3.32 24.82
CA ASP A 3 -9.70 2.72 23.93
C ASP A 3 -9.60 3.47 22.60
N TYR A 4 -9.07 2.79 21.57
CA TYR A 4 -9.14 3.29 20.20
C TYR A 4 -10.61 3.16 19.79
N GLU A 5 -11.33 4.27 19.85
CA GLU A 5 -12.68 4.32 19.28
C GLU A 5 -12.56 3.93 17.79
N SER A 6 -13.40 3.00 17.37
CA SER A 6 -13.49 2.58 15.97
C SER A 6 -13.79 3.80 15.09
N PHE A 7 -13.14 3.90 13.94
CA PHE A 7 -13.44 4.95 12.98
C PHE A 7 -14.92 4.92 12.60
N GLY A 8 -15.57 6.06 12.71
CA GLY A 8 -16.91 6.24 12.16
C GLY A 8 -16.88 6.31 10.63
N PRO A 9 -18.04 6.35 9.96
CA PRO A 9 -18.10 6.55 8.53
C PRO A 9 -17.45 7.88 8.10
N MET A 10 -16.84 7.89 6.91
CA MET A 10 -16.42 9.12 6.25
C MET A 10 -17.65 9.85 5.74
N TYR A 11 -17.83 11.12 6.15
CA TYR A 11 -18.97 11.93 5.73
C TYR A 11 -18.59 12.90 4.61
N PHE A 12 -19.46 13.03 3.62
CA PHE A 12 -19.33 14.03 2.58
C PHE A 12 -19.85 15.41 3.02
N PRO A 13 -19.25 16.50 2.49
CA PRO A 13 -19.56 17.86 2.92
C PRO A 13 -21.03 18.25 2.75
N HIS A 14 -21.74 17.71 1.76
CA HIS A 14 -23.16 18.00 1.51
C HIS A 14 -24.12 17.52 2.62
N LYS A 15 -23.64 16.67 3.56
CA LYS A 15 -24.37 16.38 4.81
C LYS A 15 -24.42 17.57 5.78
N PHE A 16 -23.60 18.59 5.57
CA PHE A 16 -23.44 19.75 6.45
C PHE A 16 -23.77 21.03 5.67
N PRO A 17 -25.03 21.52 5.70
CA PRO A 17 -25.49 22.59 4.82
C PRO A 17 -24.62 23.86 4.85
N ASP A 18 -24.21 24.33 6.04
CA ASP A 18 -23.39 25.55 6.17
C ASP A 18 -21.99 25.40 5.56
N ILE A 19 -21.41 24.20 5.63
CA ILE A 19 -20.13 23.86 5.03
C ILE A 19 -20.31 23.73 3.51
N TRP A 20 -21.38 23.09 3.11
CA TRP A 20 -21.67 22.83 1.70
C TRP A 20 -21.90 24.12 0.91
N GLU A 21 -22.59 25.11 1.49
CA GLU A 21 -22.75 26.43 0.83
C GLU A 21 -21.39 27.11 0.57
N LYS A 22 -20.48 27.10 1.56
CA LYS A 22 -19.12 27.64 1.39
C LYS A 22 -18.35 26.92 0.28
N ILE A 23 -18.44 25.59 0.22
CA ILE A 23 -17.78 24.80 -0.81
C ILE A 23 -18.35 25.14 -2.20
N LYS A 24 -19.66 25.26 -2.32
CA LYS A 24 -20.31 25.70 -3.58
C LYS A 24 -19.80 27.09 -4.01
N GLU A 25 -19.68 28.04 -3.10
CA GLU A 25 -19.09 29.35 -3.38
C GLU A 25 -17.66 29.22 -3.90
N MET A 26 -16.82 28.40 -3.27
CA MET A 26 -15.42 28.19 -3.70
C MET A 26 -15.35 27.61 -5.11
N PHE A 27 -16.10 26.54 -5.40
CA PHE A 27 -16.06 25.85 -6.68
C PHE A 27 -16.86 26.54 -7.82
N THR A 28 -17.72 27.51 -7.49
CA THR A 28 -18.39 28.38 -8.48
C THR A 28 -17.68 29.71 -8.70
N SER A 29 -16.64 30.00 -7.92
CA SER A 29 -15.81 31.19 -8.08
C SER A 29 -15.12 31.22 -9.44
N LYS A 30 -14.91 32.42 -9.98
CA LYS A 30 -14.14 32.59 -11.21
C LYS A 30 -12.66 32.35 -10.94
N ILE A 31 -12.10 31.33 -11.57
CA ILE A 31 -10.69 30.94 -11.48
C ILE A 31 -10.10 31.00 -12.89
N GLU A 32 -9.21 31.94 -13.13
CA GLU A 32 -8.55 32.18 -14.41
C GLU A 32 -7.03 31.88 -14.35
N THR A 33 -6.47 31.82 -13.15
CA THR A 33 -5.04 31.61 -12.92
C THR A 33 -4.78 30.65 -11.76
N ILE A 34 -3.57 30.11 -11.69
CA ILE A 34 -3.10 29.34 -10.53
C ILE A 34 -3.07 30.20 -9.27
N SER A 35 -2.82 31.50 -9.42
CA SER A 35 -2.90 32.45 -8.30
C SER A 35 -4.29 32.58 -7.73
N ASP A 36 -5.35 32.61 -8.57
CA ASP A 36 -6.76 32.61 -8.11
C ASP A 36 -7.07 31.32 -7.35
N LEU A 37 -6.63 30.17 -7.86
CA LEU A 37 -6.79 28.86 -7.21
C LEU A 37 -6.13 28.86 -5.83
N ASN A 38 -4.87 29.36 -5.75
CA ASN A 38 -4.14 29.43 -4.49
C ASN A 38 -4.82 30.33 -3.48
N LYS A 39 -5.37 31.46 -3.91
CA LYS A 39 -6.09 32.41 -3.05
C LYS A 39 -7.37 31.81 -2.50
N ILE A 40 -8.19 31.17 -3.36
CA ILE A 40 -9.52 30.68 -2.98
C ILE A 40 -9.42 29.44 -2.08
N PHE A 41 -8.56 28.48 -2.43
CA PHE A 41 -8.50 27.20 -1.72
C PHE A 41 -7.42 27.15 -0.63
N PHE A 42 -6.33 27.92 -0.76
CA PHE A 42 -5.17 27.83 0.11
C PHE A 42 -4.80 29.17 0.78
N GLN A 43 -5.64 30.21 0.67
CA GLN A 43 -5.41 31.53 1.25
C GLN A 43 -4.02 32.11 0.93
N ASP A 44 -3.54 31.91 -0.30
CA ASP A 44 -2.21 32.24 -0.80
C ASP A 44 -1.04 31.51 -0.09
N ASN A 45 -1.30 30.45 0.63
CA ASN A 45 -0.29 29.74 1.42
C ASN A 45 0.35 28.54 0.67
N SER A 46 -0.19 28.06 -0.47
CA SER A 46 0.42 26.96 -1.17
C SER A 46 1.71 27.41 -1.89
N ARG A 47 2.83 26.95 -1.36
CA ARG A 47 4.15 27.13 -1.98
C ARG A 47 4.26 26.35 -3.30
N PHE A 48 3.70 25.14 -3.34
CA PHE A 48 3.67 24.31 -4.52
C PHE A 48 3.03 25.03 -5.72
N LEU A 49 1.86 25.65 -5.52
CA LEU A 49 1.16 26.37 -6.60
C LEU A 49 1.96 27.60 -7.08
N LYS A 50 2.59 28.34 -6.16
CA LYS A 50 3.47 29.46 -6.53
C LYS A 50 4.68 29.02 -7.37
N GLU A 51 5.29 27.90 -6.99
CA GLU A 51 6.43 27.33 -7.70
C GLU A 51 6.01 26.72 -9.05
N LEU A 52 4.83 26.07 -9.11
CA LEU A 52 4.25 25.55 -10.34
C LEU A 52 3.98 26.68 -11.35
N GLU A 53 3.31 27.75 -10.94
CA GLU A 53 3.00 28.90 -11.80
C GLU A 53 4.27 29.54 -12.38
N LYS A 54 5.32 29.64 -11.55
CA LYS A 54 6.60 30.24 -11.95
C LYS A 54 7.40 29.35 -12.90
N ASN A 55 7.52 28.06 -12.61
CA ASN A 55 8.47 27.17 -13.27
C ASN A 55 7.82 26.25 -14.32
N TYR A 56 6.50 26.07 -14.24
CA TYR A 56 5.72 25.18 -15.10
C TYR A 56 4.40 25.83 -15.53
N PRO A 57 4.43 27.03 -16.15
CA PRO A 57 3.23 27.82 -16.46
C PRO A 57 2.26 27.10 -17.41
N GLU A 58 2.77 26.24 -18.30
CA GLU A 58 1.92 25.49 -19.23
C GLU A 58 1.10 24.41 -18.50
N ASP A 59 1.68 23.73 -17.52
CA ASP A 59 0.95 22.75 -16.67
C ASP A 59 -0.19 23.49 -15.92
N GLY A 60 0.12 24.69 -15.39
CA GLY A 60 -0.86 25.52 -14.71
C GLY A 60 -2.03 25.94 -15.62
N LYS A 61 -1.73 26.42 -16.85
CA LYS A 61 -2.76 26.79 -17.84
C LYS A 61 -3.62 25.58 -18.23
N GLU A 62 -2.98 24.43 -18.47
CA GLU A 62 -3.69 23.20 -18.79
C GLU A 62 -4.70 22.83 -17.70
N PHE A 63 -4.28 22.90 -16.43
CA PHE A 63 -5.17 22.64 -15.29
C PHE A 63 -6.33 23.62 -15.20
N ILE A 64 -6.08 24.92 -15.34
CA ILE A 64 -7.13 25.94 -15.29
C ILE A 64 -8.19 25.70 -16.38
N ASN A 65 -7.78 25.29 -17.58
CA ASN A 65 -8.71 24.99 -18.67
C ASN A 65 -9.68 23.84 -18.37
N ILE A 66 -9.28 22.89 -17.50
CA ILE A 66 -10.13 21.74 -17.12
C ILE A 66 -10.78 21.91 -15.75
N PHE A 67 -10.47 22.96 -15.00
CA PHE A 67 -10.92 23.12 -13.62
C PHE A 67 -12.44 23.14 -13.48
N GLN A 68 -13.17 23.65 -14.47
CA GLN A 68 -14.63 23.65 -14.47
C GLN A 68 -15.21 22.23 -14.45
N ASN A 69 -14.55 21.25 -15.08
CA ASN A 69 -14.97 19.85 -15.05
C ASN A 69 -14.82 19.27 -13.63
N ILE A 70 -13.72 19.62 -12.94
CA ILE A 70 -13.49 19.26 -11.55
C ILE A 70 -14.55 19.89 -10.65
N SER A 71 -14.83 21.19 -10.83
CA SER A 71 -15.87 21.90 -10.08
C SER A 71 -17.24 21.25 -10.26
N SER A 72 -17.59 20.90 -11.49
CA SER A 72 -18.86 20.22 -11.78
C SER A 72 -18.97 18.88 -11.08
N LEU A 73 -17.88 18.10 -11.01
CA LEU A 73 -17.85 16.83 -10.28
C LEU A 73 -18.10 17.03 -8.78
N VAL A 74 -17.46 18.04 -8.17
CA VAL A 74 -17.65 18.34 -6.74
C VAL A 74 -19.09 18.78 -6.47
N LEU A 75 -19.63 19.66 -7.30
CA LEU A 75 -21.03 20.15 -7.16
C LEU A 75 -22.07 19.04 -7.34
N ASP A 76 -21.74 17.97 -8.05
CA ASP A 76 -22.58 16.78 -8.22
C ASP A 76 -22.41 15.74 -7.09
N SER A 77 -21.70 16.06 -6.00
CA SER A 77 -21.37 15.08 -4.95
C SER A 77 -22.61 14.42 -4.31
N GLU A 78 -23.74 15.14 -4.17
CA GLU A 78 -25.01 14.58 -3.69
C GLU A 78 -25.58 13.49 -4.62
N LYS A 79 -25.39 13.64 -5.94
CA LYS A 79 -25.82 12.62 -6.92
C LYS A 79 -24.88 11.41 -6.91
N ILE A 80 -23.58 11.65 -6.70
CA ILE A 80 -22.53 10.63 -6.73
C ILE A 80 -22.54 9.79 -5.46
N PHE A 81 -22.77 10.42 -4.32
CA PHE A 81 -22.88 9.80 -3.00
C PHE A 81 -24.20 10.19 -2.30
N PRO A 82 -25.35 9.65 -2.71
CA PRO A 82 -26.66 10.07 -2.19
C PRO A 82 -26.82 9.86 -0.67
N LYS A 83 -26.12 8.87 -0.09
CA LYS A 83 -26.12 8.65 1.37
C LYS A 83 -25.26 9.70 2.11
N GLY A 84 -24.35 10.36 1.42
CA GLY A 84 -23.40 11.33 1.99
C GLY A 84 -22.40 10.75 2.95
N GLU A 85 -22.17 9.42 2.90
CA GLU A 85 -21.22 8.72 3.77
C GLU A 85 -20.67 7.45 3.11
N ILE A 86 -19.50 7.02 3.55
CA ILE A 86 -18.88 5.71 3.27
C ILE A 86 -18.47 5.10 4.59
N ASP A 87 -18.86 3.84 4.83
CA ASP A 87 -18.44 3.10 6.00
C ASP A 87 -16.92 2.85 6.00
N SER A 88 -16.33 2.71 7.20
CA SER A 88 -14.91 2.37 7.34
C SER A 88 -14.71 0.86 7.22
N LEU A 89 -13.60 0.46 6.58
CA LEU A 89 -13.10 -0.92 6.63
C LEU A 89 -12.32 -1.11 7.94
N LYS A 90 -13.00 -1.74 8.91
CA LYS A 90 -12.54 -1.84 10.30
C LYS A 90 -11.46 -2.89 10.47
N MET A 91 -10.54 -2.65 11.42
CA MET A 91 -9.55 -3.66 11.84
C MET A 91 -10.25 -4.94 12.33
N ASN A 92 -9.58 -6.08 12.14
CA ASN A 92 -10.07 -7.41 12.51
C ASN A 92 -11.40 -7.80 11.83
N THR A 93 -11.71 -7.22 10.66
CA THR A 93 -12.88 -7.60 9.86
C THR A 93 -12.49 -7.97 8.44
N THR A 94 -13.33 -8.77 7.79
CA THR A 94 -13.26 -8.99 6.35
C THR A 94 -14.42 -8.25 5.70
N ASP A 95 -14.10 -7.25 4.87
CA ASP A 95 -15.07 -6.42 4.17
C ASP A 95 -14.44 -5.73 2.95
N LYS A 96 -15.26 -5.11 2.10
CA LYS A 96 -14.81 -4.39 0.91
C LYS A 96 -15.65 -3.16 0.59
N ILE A 97 -14.99 -2.20 -0.08
CA ILE A 97 -15.62 -1.01 -0.67
C ILE A 97 -15.32 -1.03 -2.17
N ILE A 98 -16.36 -0.89 -2.98
CA ILE A 98 -16.26 -0.82 -4.43
C ILE A 98 -16.70 0.59 -4.84
N LEU A 99 -15.81 1.33 -5.51
CA LEU A 99 -16.08 2.69 -5.98
C LEU A 99 -15.77 2.77 -7.47
N THR A 100 -16.61 3.47 -8.23
CA THR A 100 -16.20 3.86 -9.58
C THR A 100 -15.01 4.81 -9.51
N ARG A 101 -14.15 4.83 -10.53
CA ARG A 101 -13.01 5.76 -10.59
C ARG A 101 -13.46 7.22 -10.48
N LYS A 102 -14.65 7.54 -10.97
CA LYS A 102 -15.29 8.86 -10.78
C LYS A 102 -15.53 9.17 -9.29
N GLN A 103 -16.00 8.20 -8.52
CA GLN A 103 -16.19 8.33 -7.06
C GLN A 103 -14.86 8.48 -6.33
N VAL A 104 -13.86 7.68 -6.71
CA VAL A 104 -12.48 7.77 -6.19
C VAL A 104 -11.90 9.17 -6.46
N ALA A 105 -12.06 9.68 -7.69
CA ALA A 105 -11.60 11.01 -8.05
C ALA A 105 -12.26 12.12 -7.20
N LEU A 106 -13.57 12.03 -6.94
CA LEU A 106 -14.26 12.98 -6.08
C LEU A 106 -13.68 12.99 -4.66
N ILE A 107 -13.43 11.83 -4.07
CA ILE A 107 -12.84 11.75 -2.72
C ILE A 107 -11.43 12.35 -2.71
N PHE A 108 -10.60 12.00 -3.70
CA PHE A 108 -9.25 12.56 -3.82
C PHE A 108 -9.28 14.10 -3.95
N ILE A 109 -10.15 14.64 -4.81
CA ILE A 109 -10.31 16.09 -5.01
C ILE A 109 -10.67 16.78 -3.71
N LEU A 110 -11.67 16.26 -2.98
CA LEU A 110 -12.09 16.82 -1.70
C LEU A 110 -10.94 16.80 -0.67
N GLY A 111 -10.13 15.74 -0.66
CA GLY A 111 -8.92 15.65 0.19
C GLY A 111 -7.85 16.66 -0.22
N PHE A 112 -7.53 16.74 -1.52
CA PHE A 112 -6.50 17.63 -2.05
C PHE A 112 -6.77 19.12 -1.76
N PHE A 113 -8.03 19.55 -1.87
CA PHE A 113 -8.46 20.90 -1.54
C PHE A 113 -8.79 21.10 -0.05
N ASP A 114 -8.43 20.16 0.81
CA ASP A 114 -8.60 20.19 2.27
C ASP A 114 -10.06 20.34 2.74
N ILE A 115 -11.01 19.93 1.90
CA ILE A 115 -12.43 20.12 2.16
C ILE A 115 -12.92 19.30 3.37
N PHE A 116 -12.38 18.11 3.58
CA PHE A 116 -12.75 17.26 4.73
C PHE A 116 -12.32 17.86 6.08
N ASN A 117 -11.33 18.73 6.12
CA ASN A 117 -10.85 19.40 7.33
C ASN A 117 -11.71 20.61 7.73
N LEU A 118 -12.68 21.01 6.91
CA LEU A 118 -13.60 22.11 7.24
C LEU A 118 -14.62 21.72 8.33
N ASP A 119 -14.75 20.43 8.69
CA ASP A 119 -15.57 19.98 9.81
C ASP A 119 -14.75 19.97 11.11
N PRO A 120 -14.99 20.94 12.04
CA PRO A 120 -14.23 21.04 13.28
C PRO A 120 -14.48 19.89 14.28
N LYS A 121 -15.54 19.08 14.07
CA LYS A 121 -15.86 17.92 14.93
C LYS A 121 -15.04 16.68 14.61
N LYS A 122 -14.35 16.65 13.48
CA LYS A 122 -13.63 15.47 12.99
C LYS A 122 -12.13 15.45 13.26
N SER A 123 -11.54 16.48 13.85
CA SER A 123 -10.09 16.62 13.99
C SER A 123 -9.37 15.51 14.79
N ASN A 124 -10.09 14.59 15.44
CA ASN A 124 -9.51 13.59 16.33
C ASN A 124 -9.73 12.12 15.95
N VAL A 125 -10.43 11.82 14.85
CA VAL A 125 -10.89 10.44 14.55
C VAL A 125 -10.23 9.83 13.32
N TYR A 126 -9.73 10.63 12.37
CA TYR A 126 -9.10 10.13 11.16
C TYR A 126 -7.57 10.23 11.24
N GLN A 127 -6.88 9.25 10.66
CA GLN A 127 -5.48 9.41 10.30
C GLN A 127 -5.34 10.77 9.59
N ARG A 128 -4.34 11.57 9.97
CA ARG A 128 -4.14 12.91 9.39
C ARG A 128 -3.87 12.78 7.90
N TYR A 129 -4.87 13.04 7.07
CA TYR A 129 -4.66 13.31 5.66
C TYR A 129 -4.38 14.80 5.54
N ASP A 130 -3.14 15.16 5.43
CA ASP A 130 -2.68 16.54 5.39
C ASP A 130 -1.92 16.80 4.08
N PHE A 131 -2.69 17.07 3.01
CA PHE A 131 -2.09 17.50 1.74
C PHE A 131 -1.34 18.83 1.87
N HIS A 132 -1.68 19.67 2.86
CA HIS A 132 -0.96 20.92 3.14
C HIS A 132 0.52 20.69 3.42
N SER A 133 0.88 19.62 4.11
CA SER A 133 2.27 19.25 4.35
C SER A 133 3.05 19.08 3.05
N ILE A 134 2.48 18.45 2.05
CA ILE A 134 3.11 18.27 0.73
C ILE A 134 3.14 19.60 -0.04
N LEU A 135 2.01 20.32 -0.07
CA LEU A 135 1.85 21.54 -0.87
C LEU A 135 2.65 22.74 -0.34
N ASN A 136 3.10 22.67 0.93
CA ASN A 136 3.90 23.71 1.57
C ASN A 136 5.36 23.31 1.85
N ALA A 137 5.73 22.06 1.60
CA ALA A 137 7.07 21.57 1.87
C ALA A 137 8.14 22.27 1.02
N ASN A 138 9.34 22.37 1.60
CA ASN A 138 10.50 23.04 1.00
C ASN A 138 11.55 22.03 0.53
N ASN A 139 11.14 20.93 -0.07
CA ASN A 139 12.07 19.93 -0.62
C ASN A 139 11.60 19.43 -1.99
N GLY A 140 12.58 18.99 -2.81
CA GLY A 140 12.33 18.60 -4.19
C GLY A 140 11.46 17.33 -4.33
N SER A 141 11.56 16.38 -3.40
CA SER A 141 10.73 15.16 -3.45
C SER A 141 9.26 15.48 -3.17
N ASN A 142 8.95 16.34 -2.20
CA ASN A 142 7.56 16.74 -1.93
C ASN A 142 6.99 17.61 -3.07
N PHE A 143 7.80 18.48 -3.67
CA PHE A 143 7.38 19.18 -4.88
C PHE A 143 7.04 18.20 -6.02
N SER A 144 7.85 17.16 -6.21
CA SER A 144 7.59 16.10 -7.20
C SER A 144 6.33 15.30 -6.88
N LYS A 145 6.06 15.00 -5.60
CA LYS A 145 4.78 14.39 -5.17
C LYS A 145 3.59 15.29 -5.54
N GLY A 146 3.69 16.58 -5.21
CA GLY A 146 2.67 17.58 -5.58
C GLY A 146 2.41 17.59 -7.09
N ARG A 147 3.45 17.46 -7.92
CA ARG A 147 3.31 17.36 -9.38
C ARG A 147 2.57 16.09 -9.81
N CYS A 148 2.82 14.94 -9.18
CA CYS A 148 2.08 13.72 -9.45
C CYS A 148 0.58 13.88 -9.14
N PHE A 149 0.24 14.47 -7.99
CA PHE A 149 -1.14 14.74 -7.60
C PHE A 149 -1.82 15.73 -8.55
N PHE A 150 -1.10 16.77 -8.92
CA PHE A 150 -1.60 17.77 -9.87
C PHE A 150 -1.81 17.19 -11.27
N ASN A 151 -0.91 16.30 -11.72
CA ASN A 151 -1.07 15.54 -12.95
C ASN A 151 -2.31 14.64 -12.90
N TYR A 152 -2.54 13.93 -11.79
CA TYR A 152 -3.75 13.12 -11.60
C TYR A 152 -5.02 13.96 -11.78
N LEU A 153 -5.11 15.09 -11.09
CA LEU A 153 -6.25 16.01 -11.19
C LEU A 153 -6.44 16.52 -12.63
N THR A 154 -5.33 16.83 -13.32
CA THR A 154 -5.38 17.30 -14.72
C THR A 154 -5.94 16.21 -15.64
N VAL A 155 -5.48 14.96 -15.49
CA VAL A 155 -5.97 13.82 -16.29
C VAL A 155 -7.45 13.55 -15.99
N ILE A 156 -7.84 13.53 -14.73
CA ILE A 156 -9.24 13.31 -14.33
C ILE A 156 -10.14 14.42 -14.89
N GLY A 157 -9.72 15.69 -14.80
CA GLY A 157 -10.48 16.80 -15.35
C GLY A 157 -10.70 16.69 -16.87
N LYS A 158 -9.70 16.22 -17.62
CA LYS A 158 -9.83 15.89 -19.04
C LYS A 158 -10.82 14.76 -19.27
N TRP A 159 -10.66 13.66 -18.56
CA TRP A 159 -11.55 12.51 -18.70
C TRP A 159 -13.01 12.84 -18.38
N LEU A 160 -13.24 13.72 -17.40
CA LEU A 160 -14.58 14.23 -17.10
C LEU A 160 -15.18 15.03 -18.28
N GLY A 161 -14.39 15.92 -18.90
CA GLY A 161 -14.84 16.69 -20.06
C GLY A 161 -15.08 15.85 -21.30
N GLU A 162 -14.35 14.76 -21.47
CA GLU A 162 -14.45 13.82 -22.60
C GLU A 162 -15.46 12.68 -22.36
N ASN A 163 -16.06 12.58 -21.16
CA ASN A 163 -16.89 11.46 -20.73
C ASN A 163 -16.17 10.11 -20.91
N ASN A 164 -14.91 10.04 -20.48
CA ASN A 164 -14.08 8.86 -20.66
C ASN A 164 -14.63 7.67 -19.87
N LYS A 165 -14.78 6.53 -20.56
CA LYS A 165 -15.36 5.30 -19.99
C LYS A 165 -14.56 4.73 -18.79
N LEU A 166 -13.27 5.04 -18.68
CA LEU A 166 -12.46 4.63 -17.54
C LEU A 166 -12.99 5.17 -16.21
N LEU A 167 -13.72 6.30 -16.21
CA LEU A 167 -14.34 6.86 -15.02
C LEU A 167 -15.44 5.97 -14.41
N GLU A 168 -16.03 5.10 -15.21
CA GLU A 168 -17.09 4.17 -14.78
C GLU A 168 -16.53 2.81 -14.34
N GLU A 169 -15.22 2.55 -14.52
CA GLU A 169 -14.60 1.34 -14.02
C GLU A 169 -14.46 1.37 -12.49
N ASN A 170 -14.57 0.20 -11.87
CA ASN A 170 -14.47 0.06 -10.44
C ASN A 170 -13.00 -0.05 -9.98
N VAL A 171 -12.68 0.64 -8.90
CA VAL A 171 -11.54 0.38 -8.01
C VAL A 171 -12.09 -0.32 -6.77
N THR A 172 -11.53 -1.45 -6.40
CA THR A 172 -12.02 -2.26 -5.27
C THR A 172 -11.00 -2.24 -4.14
N TYR A 173 -11.44 -1.86 -2.95
CA TYR A 173 -10.65 -1.83 -1.72
C TYR A 173 -11.14 -2.95 -0.82
N ILE A 174 -10.27 -3.89 -0.47
CA ILE A 174 -10.60 -5.10 0.27
C ILE A 174 -9.73 -5.18 1.49
N ARG A 175 -10.33 -5.47 2.64
CA ARG A 175 -9.63 -5.89 3.86
C ARG A 175 -9.99 -7.33 4.14
N GLU A 176 -9.02 -8.17 4.47
CA GLU A 176 -9.23 -9.51 4.99
C GLU A 176 -8.60 -9.66 6.37
N ASN A 177 -9.35 -10.21 7.29
CA ASN A 177 -8.86 -10.74 8.55
C ASN A 177 -9.00 -12.26 8.51
N LYS A 178 -7.92 -13.00 8.76
CA LYS A 178 -7.89 -14.45 8.65
C LYS A 178 -6.99 -15.08 9.69
N GLU A 179 -7.46 -16.19 10.26
CA GLU A 179 -6.65 -17.05 11.11
C GLU A 179 -5.72 -17.95 10.26
N PHE A 180 -4.58 -18.28 10.82
CA PHE A 180 -3.60 -19.18 10.21
C PHE A 180 -3.41 -20.41 11.10
N ASN A 181 -3.48 -21.60 10.49
CA ASN A 181 -3.17 -22.86 11.16
C ASN A 181 -2.21 -23.66 10.27
N ILE A 182 -0.97 -23.82 10.69
CA ILE A 182 0.05 -24.53 9.91
C ILE A 182 -0.33 -25.99 9.61
N LYS A 183 -1.13 -26.64 10.45
CA LYS A 183 -1.55 -28.04 10.25
C LYS A 183 -2.35 -28.23 8.95
N ASP A 184 -3.02 -27.17 8.48
CA ASP A 184 -3.81 -27.21 7.24
C ASP A 184 -2.89 -27.38 6.00
N PHE A 185 -1.61 -27.11 6.13
CA PHE A 185 -0.61 -27.13 5.06
C PHE A 185 0.39 -28.30 5.15
N SER A 186 0.18 -29.22 6.11
CA SER A 186 1.08 -30.38 6.32
C SER A 186 1.18 -31.33 5.12
N HIS A 187 0.20 -31.27 4.21
CA HIS A 187 0.15 -32.06 2.99
C HIS A 187 0.97 -31.49 1.82
N LEU A 188 1.50 -30.26 1.94
CA LEU A 188 2.21 -29.59 0.86
C LEU A 188 3.65 -30.11 0.73
N GLU A 189 3.90 -30.83 -0.34
CA GLU A 189 5.19 -31.49 -0.63
C GLU A 189 6.18 -30.59 -1.35
N LYS A 190 5.71 -29.50 -2.00
CA LYS A 190 6.55 -28.62 -2.84
C LYS A 190 6.30 -27.16 -2.54
N LEU A 191 7.35 -26.36 -2.71
CA LEU A 191 7.26 -24.91 -2.74
C LEU A 191 6.67 -24.45 -4.09
N CYS A 192 6.02 -23.27 -4.11
CA CYS A 192 5.54 -22.67 -5.36
C CYS A 192 6.71 -22.27 -6.25
N ASP A 193 6.44 -22.11 -7.55
CA ASP A 193 7.45 -21.64 -8.49
C ASP A 193 7.91 -20.24 -8.11
N ILE A 194 9.22 -20.00 -8.27
CA ILE A 194 9.84 -18.72 -7.95
C ILE A 194 10.80 -18.28 -9.05
N GLU A 195 10.82 -16.98 -9.32
CA GLU A 195 11.81 -16.35 -10.19
C GLU A 195 12.48 -15.20 -9.45
N ILE A 196 13.81 -15.25 -9.36
CA ILE A 196 14.60 -14.17 -8.77
C ILE A 196 14.99 -13.18 -9.85
N ILE A 197 14.66 -11.90 -9.64
CA ILE A 197 14.93 -10.80 -10.56
C ILE A 197 15.82 -9.79 -9.85
N GLU A 198 17.00 -9.55 -10.41
CA GLU A 198 18.00 -8.70 -9.78
C GLU A 198 17.72 -7.20 -10.00
N LYS A 199 17.15 -6.85 -11.15
CA LYS A 199 16.98 -5.44 -11.58
C LYS A 199 15.55 -5.15 -12.00
N GLY A 200 15.19 -3.87 -11.95
CA GLY A 200 13.89 -3.37 -12.37
C GLY A 200 12.97 -3.07 -11.20
N SER A 201 11.76 -2.64 -11.50
CA SER A 201 10.71 -2.38 -10.52
C SER A 201 9.74 -3.55 -10.47
N LEU A 202 9.31 -3.94 -9.29
CA LEU A 202 8.26 -4.96 -9.15
C LEU A 202 6.93 -4.55 -9.81
N PHE A 203 6.69 -3.25 -9.97
CA PHE A 203 5.53 -2.71 -10.70
C PHE A 203 5.67 -2.77 -12.22
N ASP A 204 6.85 -3.15 -12.74
CA ASP A 204 7.07 -3.45 -14.17
C ASP A 204 6.98 -4.95 -14.46
N SER A 205 6.61 -5.76 -13.46
CA SER A 205 6.43 -7.20 -13.56
C SER A 205 5.19 -7.57 -14.38
N ASP A 206 5.25 -8.75 -15.02
CA ASP A 206 4.08 -9.41 -15.62
C ASP A 206 3.18 -10.10 -14.58
N ALA A 207 3.47 -9.97 -13.29
CA ALA A 207 2.65 -10.52 -12.21
C ALA A 207 1.28 -9.83 -12.16
N SER A 208 0.27 -10.61 -11.81
CA SER A 208 -1.11 -10.10 -11.66
C SER A 208 -1.30 -9.23 -10.43
N PHE A 209 -0.45 -9.43 -9.41
CA PHE A 209 -0.50 -8.69 -8.14
C PHE A 209 0.91 -8.25 -7.75
N CYS A 210 1.02 -7.04 -7.20
CA CYS A 210 2.26 -6.48 -6.69
C CYS A 210 2.14 -6.23 -5.18
N VAL A 211 3.21 -6.52 -4.42
CA VAL A 211 3.21 -6.27 -2.99
C VAL A 211 3.56 -4.82 -2.71
N ASP A 212 2.71 -4.16 -1.94
CA ASP A 212 2.99 -2.90 -1.27
C ASP A 212 3.65 -3.20 0.08
N PHE A 213 4.87 -2.68 0.29
CA PHE A 213 5.64 -2.83 1.53
C PHE A 213 5.12 -1.82 2.56
N ALA A 214 3.87 -2.04 2.97
CA ALA A 214 3.06 -1.08 3.66
C ALA A 214 3.51 -0.78 5.10
N ASN A 215 3.14 0.40 5.56
CA ASN A 215 2.99 0.69 6.98
C ASN A 215 1.66 0.08 7.48
N LYS A 216 1.56 -0.23 8.78
CA LYS A 216 0.27 -0.64 9.37
C LYS A 216 -0.85 0.38 9.13
N TYR A 217 -0.50 1.66 9.01
CA TYR A 217 -1.36 2.73 8.50
C TYR A 217 -1.10 2.88 7.01
N ILE A 218 -2.00 2.34 6.19
CA ILE A 218 -1.84 2.28 4.73
C ILE A 218 -1.51 3.64 4.13
N GLY A 219 -0.56 3.66 3.20
CA GLY A 219 -0.03 4.88 2.57
C GLY A 219 1.15 5.50 3.32
N GLY A 220 1.48 5.01 4.53
CA GLY A 220 2.66 5.43 5.29
C GLY A 220 2.82 6.95 5.38
N GLY A 221 4.00 7.44 5.05
CA GLY A 221 4.33 8.87 5.03
C GLY A 221 4.02 9.58 3.71
N VAL A 222 3.10 9.09 2.86
CA VAL A 222 2.83 9.64 1.52
C VAL A 222 2.45 11.13 1.54
N LEU A 223 1.64 11.54 2.51
CA LEU A 223 1.23 12.94 2.71
C LEU A 223 2.18 13.73 3.63
N SER A 224 3.38 13.21 3.88
CA SER A 224 4.43 13.86 4.67
C SER A 224 5.80 13.71 4.00
N GLY A 225 6.87 13.48 4.76
CA GLY A 225 8.24 13.33 4.25
C GLY A 225 8.60 11.95 3.68
N GLY A 226 7.78 10.92 3.88
CA GLY A 226 8.03 9.56 3.39
C GLY A 226 8.08 9.49 1.87
N CYS A 227 9.07 8.76 1.31
CA CYS A 227 9.21 8.62 -0.13
C CYS A 227 10.02 7.35 -0.47
N VAL A 228 9.55 6.23 0.07
CA VAL A 228 10.08 4.90 -0.24
C VAL A 228 9.07 4.12 -1.10
N GLN A 229 9.11 2.81 -1.13
CA GLN A 229 8.34 2.02 -2.08
C GLN A 229 6.82 2.27 -1.98
N GLU A 230 6.23 2.23 -0.77
CA GLU A 230 4.81 2.48 -0.54
C GLU A 230 4.42 3.90 -0.96
N GLU A 231 5.15 4.91 -0.48
CA GLU A 231 4.77 6.28 -0.76
C GLU A 231 4.92 6.64 -2.25
N ILE A 232 5.95 6.10 -2.92
CA ILE A 232 6.12 6.29 -4.37
C ILE A 232 4.96 5.66 -5.13
N LEU A 233 4.56 4.43 -4.78
CA LEU A 233 3.41 3.76 -5.35
C LEU A 233 2.16 4.64 -5.24
N PHE A 234 1.82 5.09 -4.03
CA PHE A 234 0.63 5.89 -3.76
C PHE A 234 0.66 7.26 -4.45
N VAL A 235 1.85 7.81 -4.68
CA VAL A 235 2.01 9.08 -5.40
C VAL A 235 1.79 8.91 -6.90
N VAL A 236 2.30 7.83 -7.50
CA VAL A 236 2.16 7.61 -8.95
C VAL A 236 0.82 6.97 -9.32
N GLU A 237 0.16 6.34 -8.36
CA GLU A 237 -1.18 5.76 -8.42
C GLU A 237 -2.10 6.39 -7.36
N PRO A 238 -2.47 7.68 -7.50
CA PRO A 238 -3.14 8.44 -6.44
C PRO A 238 -4.50 7.88 -6.01
N GLU A 239 -5.09 6.99 -6.78
CA GLU A 239 -6.31 6.27 -6.41
C GLU A 239 -6.12 5.42 -5.15
N ALA A 240 -4.88 4.95 -4.90
CA ALA A 240 -4.54 4.22 -3.68
C ALA A 240 -4.66 5.11 -2.43
N ILE A 241 -4.36 6.42 -2.51
CA ILE A 241 -4.46 7.36 -1.39
C ILE A 241 -5.86 7.41 -0.80
N VAL A 242 -6.88 7.18 -1.63
CA VAL A 242 -8.28 7.23 -1.18
C VAL A 242 -8.58 6.21 -0.08
N SER A 243 -7.82 5.11 -0.01
CA SER A 243 -7.93 4.13 1.07
C SER A 243 -7.69 4.74 2.47
N ILE A 244 -6.84 5.76 2.58
CA ILE A 244 -6.51 6.44 3.85
C ILE A 244 -7.76 7.02 4.54
N PHE A 245 -8.79 7.37 3.77
CA PHE A 245 -10.01 8.02 4.30
C PHE A 245 -10.97 7.05 4.98
N PHE A 246 -10.86 5.73 4.72
CA PHE A 246 -11.80 4.74 5.25
C PHE A 246 -11.16 3.42 5.70
N MET A 247 -9.83 3.26 5.57
CA MET A 247 -9.11 2.10 6.10
C MET A 247 -8.63 2.37 7.52
N GLU A 248 -9.04 1.54 8.49
CA GLU A 248 -8.37 1.49 9.78
C GLU A 248 -7.00 0.83 9.65
N LYS A 249 -6.11 1.06 10.63
CA LYS A 249 -4.78 0.41 10.65
C LYS A 249 -4.89 -1.11 10.53
N MET A 250 -3.89 -1.74 9.94
CA MET A 250 -3.78 -3.19 9.94
C MET A 250 -3.36 -3.72 11.32
N GLU A 251 -4.03 -4.77 11.78
CA GLU A 251 -3.61 -5.59 12.91
C GLU A 251 -2.86 -6.84 12.39
N ASP A 252 -2.34 -7.68 13.28
CA ASP A 252 -1.45 -8.79 12.89
C ASP A 252 -2.07 -9.78 11.90
N ASN A 253 -3.38 -9.98 12.00
CA ASN A 253 -4.14 -10.89 11.13
C ASN A 253 -4.90 -10.18 9.98
N ASP A 254 -4.56 -8.94 9.70
CA ASP A 254 -5.17 -8.15 8.63
C ASP A 254 -4.24 -7.99 7.45
N ALA A 255 -4.79 -7.96 6.24
CA ALA A 255 -4.13 -7.50 5.03
C ALA A 255 -5.11 -6.74 4.13
N ILE A 256 -4.58 -5.94 3.21
CA ILE A 256 -5.39 -5.12 2.31
C ILE A 256 -5.02 -5.44 0.86
N ARG A 257 -6.03 -5.50 -0.02
CA ARG A 257 -5.86 -5.54 -1.48
C ARG A 257 -6.59 -4.37 -2.11
N ILE A 258 -5.97 -3.74 -3.10
CA ILE A 258 -6.62 -2.69 -3.91
C ILE A 258 -6.47 -3.08 -5.37
N ASP A 259 -7.60 -3.21 -6.07
CA ASP A 259 -7.65 -3.67 -7.45
C ASP A 259 -7.90 -2.54 -8.44
N ASN A 260 -7.35 -2.70 -9.65
CA ASN A 260 -7.58 -1.86 -10.81
C ASN A 260 -7.11 -0.41 -10.65
N LEU A 261 -6.00 -0.21 -9.92
CA LEU A 261 -5.31 1.07 -9.86
C LEU A 261 -4.68 1.42 -11.21
N ILE A 262 -4.58 2.70 -11.53
CA ILE A 262 -3.91 3.20 -12.73
C ILE A 262 -2.66 3.99 -12.33
N GLN A 263 -1.55 3.72 -13.02
CA GLN A 263 -0.35 4.55 -12.93
C GLN A 263 -0.56 5.83 -13.76
N PHE A 264 -0.67 6.97 -13.08
CA PHE A 264 -0.87 8.28 -13.72
C PHE A 264 0.42 9.02 -14.05
N SER A 265 1.51 8.73 -13.31
CA SER A 265 2.77 9.46 -13.45
C SER A 265 3.96 8.54 -13.64
N ASN A 266 4.88 8.93 -14.52
CA ASN A 266 6.22 8.37 -14.59
C ASN A 266 7.14 9.13 -13.64
N TYR A 267 8.12 8.42 -13.10
CA TYR A 267 9.06 8.96 -12.12
C TYR A 267 10.46 8.40 -12.30
N SER A 268 11.42 9.05 -11.66
CA SER A 268 12.77 8.54 -11.47
C SER A 268 13.23 8.76 -10.03
N GLY A 269 14.32 8.07 -9.63
CA GLY A 269 14.89 8.22 -8.29
C GLY A 269 14.09 7.51 -7.19
N TYR A 270 14.58 7.67 -5.94
CA TYR A 270 14.06 7.02 -4.74
C TYR A 270 14.40 7.86 -3.51
N GLY A 271 13.54 7.92 -2.51
CA GLY A 271 13.73 8.74 -1.32
C GLY A 271 13.88 10.22 -1.69
N ARG A 272 14.97 10.85 -1.25
CA ARG A 272 15.23 12.28 -1.52
C ARG A 272 15.48 12.61 -2.98
N SER A 273 15.80 11.61 -3.81
CA SER A 273 16.02 11.78 -5.26
C SER A 273 14.77 11.54 -6.09
N PHE A 274 13.63 11.23 -5.46
CA PHE A 274 12.36 11.04 -6.17
C PHE A 274 12.01 12.27 -7.01
N LYS A 275 11.70 12.04 -8.28
CA LYS A 275 11.39 13.09 -9.24
C LYS A 275 10.26 12.69 -10.15
N TYR A 276 9.23 13.52 -10.24
CA TYR A 276 8.21 13.44 -11.28
C TYR A 276 8.84 13.70 -12.64
N GLU A 277 8.58 12.87 -13.62
CA GLU A 277 9.07 13.06 -14.98
C GLU A 277 7.96 13.59 -15.90
N GLU A 278 6.91 12.82 -16.10
CA GLU A 278 5.80 13.17 -16.99
C GLU A 278 4.54 12.37 -16.67
N SER A 279 3.42 12.74 -17.29
CA SER A 279 2.18 11.96 -17.24
C SER A 279 2.35 10.62 -17.97
N ALA A 280 2.07 9.51 -17.31
CA ALA A 280 2.05 8.19 -17.93
C ALA A 280 0.93 8.07 -18.97
N ILE A 281 -0.19 8.75 -18.74
CA ILE A 281 -1.38 8.69 -19.61
C ILE A 281 -1.14 9.40 -20.97
N LYS A 282 -0.32 10.45 -21.02
CA LYS A 282 0.00 11.16 -22.28
C LYS A 282 0.68 10.28 -23.33
N LYS A 283 1.30 9.18 -22.93
CA LYS A 283 1.93 8.20 -23.83
C LYS A 283 0.93 7.21 -24.45
N GLY A 284 -0.34 7.25 -24.05
CA GLY A 284 -1.38 6.36 -24.55
C GLY A 284 -1.34 4.95 -23.97
N GLU A 285 -0.43 4.69 -23.05
CA GLU A 285 -0.34 3.43 -22.31
C GLU A 285 -1.06 3.60 -20.97
N ILE A 286 -2.03 2.71 -20.71
CA ILE A 286 -2.71 2.63 -19.42
C ILE A 286 -2.21 1.39 -18.71
N LYS A 287 -1.35 1.61 -17.73
CA LYS A 287 -0.82 0.56 -16.88
C LYS A 287 -1.69 0.42 -15.66
N LYS A 288 -2.19 -0.79 -15.43
CA LYS A 288 -3.07 -1.10 -14.30
C LYS A 288 -2.39 -2.08 -13.35
N HIS A 289 -2.59 -1.87 -12.06
CA HIS A 289 -2.05 -2.74 -11.02
C HIS A 289 -3.13 -3.17 -10.04
N ASN A 290 -2.91 -4.37 -9.47
CA ASN A 290 -3.57 -4.83 -8.26
C ASN A 290 -2.50 -4.97 -7.19
N ILE A 291 -2.68 -4.32 -6.05
CA ILE A 291 -1.69 -4.30 -4.98
C ILE A 291 -2.17 -5.09 -3.77
N ILE A 292 -1.20 -5.68 -3.07
CA ILE A 292 -1.40 -6.37 -1.79
C ILE A 292 -0.54 -5.66 -0.76
N ALA A 293 -1.17 -4.95 0.17
CA ALA A 293 -0.49 -4.22 1.24
C ALA A 293 -0.36 -5.10 2.49
N ILE A 294 0.88 -5.27 2.93
CA ILE A 294 1.26 -6.02 4.14
C ILE A 294 2.31 -5.26 4.92
N ASP A 295 2.14 -5.11 6.23
CA ASP A 295 3.09 -4.47 7.12
C ASP A 295 4.01 -5.48 7.81
N ALA A 296 5.29 -5.17 7.93
CA ALA A 296 6.29 -6.00 8.58
C ALA A 296 6.50 -5.59 10.05
N VAL A 297 7.04 -6.52 10.86
CA VAL A 297 7.53 -6.19 12.21
C VAL A 297 8.67 -5.17 12.12
N CYS A 298 8.62 -4.17 12.99
CA CYS A 298 9.58 -3.05 13.05
C CYS A 298 10.49 -3.12 14.28
N ASP A 299 10.98 -4.26 14.70
CA ASP A 299 11.94 -4.32 15.81
C ASP A 299 13.02 -5.39 15.60
N TYR A 300 13.94 -5.08 14.73
CA TYR A 300 15.11 -5.92 14.48
C TYR A 300 16.40 -5.30 15.06
N SER A 301 16.28 -4.49 16.12
CA SER A 301 17.44 -3.88 16.78
C SER A 301 18.34 -4.89 17.51
N LYS A 302 17.80 -6.07 17.85
CA LYS A 302 18.53 -7.17 18.46
C LYS A 302 19.31 -7.97 17.42
N GLY A 303 20.41 -8.56 17.79
CA GLY A 303 21.19 -9.48 16.93
C GLY A 303 20.51 -10.83 16.66
N TYR A 304 19.34 -11.06 17.25
CA TYR A 304 18.54 -12.28 17.09
C TYR A 304 17.10 -11.93 16.77
N ILE A 305 16.39 -12.89 16.17
CA ILE A 305 14.98 -12.78 15.77
C ILE A 305 14.20 -13.85 16.54
N ASP A 306 13.24 -13.44 17.35
CA ASP A 306 12.39 -14.34 18.12
C ASP A 306 11.35 -15.04 17.22
N LYS A 307 10.88 -16.19 17.71
CA LYS A 307 9.93 -17.03 16.99
C LYS A 307 8.62 -16.29 16.70
N GLU A 308 8.12 -15.52 17.63
CA GLU A 308 6.88 -14.78 17.51
C GLU A 308 6.95 -13.78 16.34
N SER A 309 8.08 -13.07 16.20
CA SER A 309 8.31 -12.15 15.08
C SER A 309 8.41 -12.89 13.74
N VAL A 310 9.05 -14.07 13.73
CA VAL A 310 9.16 -14.91 12.54
C VAL A 310 7.77 -15.39 12.08
N GLU A 311 6.98 -15.93 13.00
CA GLU A 311 5.64 -16.45 12.71
C GLU A 311 4.69 -15.33 12.31
N ARG A 312 4.70 -14.20 13.02
CA ARG A 312 3.84 -13.05 12.72
C ARG A 312 4.01 -12.57 11.27
N ASP A 313 5.24 -12.40 10.81
CA ASP A 313 5.49 -11.90 9.45
C ASP A 313 5.18 -12.94 8.38
N LEU A 314 5.39 -14.24 8.66
CA LEU A 314 4.94 -15.31 7.78
C LEU A 314 3.41 -15.28 7.64
N ILE A 315 2.69 -15.19 8.77
CA ILE A 315 1.22 -15.15 8.80
C ILE A 315 0.71 -13.92 8.05
N LYS A 316 1.29 -12.76 8.28
CA LYS A 316 0.95 -11.51 7.57
C LYS A 316 1.10 -11.67 6.06
N ALA A 317 2.23 -12.20 5.60
CA ALA A 317 2.46 -12.44 4.18
C ALA A 317 1.47 -13.47 3.62
N TYR A 318 1.17 -14.54 4.36
CA TYR A 318 0.17 -15.54 3.97
C TYR A 318 -1.22 -14.94 3.79
N ILE A 319 -1.68 -14.12 4.76
CA ILE A 319 -3.00 -13.48 4.68
C ILE A 319 -3.07 -12.57 3.45
N GLY A 320 -2.06 -11.74 3.25
CA GLY A 320 -1.98 -10.88 2.07
C GLY A 320 -1.98 -11.66 0.76
N PHE A 321 -1.16 -12.70 0.66
CA PHE A 321 -1.08 -13.50 -0.55
C PHE A 321 -2.33 -14.35 -0.79
N ASN A 322 -3.02 -14.78 0.27
CA ASN A 322 -4.29 -15.48 0.16
C ASN A 322 -5.42 -14.62 -0.44
N LEU A 323 -5.31 -13.29 -0.36
CA LEU A 323 -6.26 -12.36 -0.98
C LEU A 323 -6.44 -12.59 -2.50
N ILE A 324 -5.42 -13.14 -3.19
CA ILE A 324 -5.55 -13.49 -4.62
C ILE A 324 -6.63 -14.54 -4.91
N ASN A 325 -7.06 -15.29 -3.89
CA ASN A 325 -8.10 -16.30 -3.99
C ASN A 325 -9.51 -15.72 -3.89
N LEU A 326 -9.67 -14.45 -3.47
CA LEU A 326 -10.95 -13.77 -3.46
C LEU A 326 -11.37 -13.41 -4.90
N GLU A 327 -12.52 -13.95 -5.31
CA GLU A 327 -13.08 -13.71 -6.63
C GLU A 327 -13.71 -12.32 -6.69
N GLU A 328 -13.08 -11.43 -7.47
CA GLU A 328 -13.60 -10.13 -7.83
C GLU A 328 -13.67 -10.00 -9.35
N GLU A 329 -14.67 -9.28 -9.87
CA GLU A 329 -14.93 -9.19 -11.31
C GLU A 329 -13.68 -8.79 -12.12
N ASN A 330 -12.89 -7.88 -11.58
CA ASN A 330 -11.69 -7.35 -12.23
C ASN A 330 -10.52 -8.34 -12.29
N VAL A 331 -10.52 -9.38 -11.45
CA VAL A 331 -9.37 -10.30 -11.27
C VAL A 331 -9.70 -11.77 -11.54
N LEU A 332 -10.96 -12.12 -11.82
CA LEU A 332 -11.43 -13.51 -12.02
C LEU A 332 -10.63 -14.34 -13.04
N LYS A 333 -9.98 -13.69 -13.99
CA LYS A 333 -9.23 -14.35 -15.09
C LYS A 333 -7.72 -14.18 -14.96
N LEU A 334 -7.25 -13.54 -13.91
CA LEU A 334 -5.83 -13.31 -13.72
C LEU A 334 -5.15 -14.60 -13.23
N LYS A 335 -3.89 -14.77 -13.61
CA LYS A 335 -3.02 -15.80 -13.05
C LYS A 335 -2.75 -15.50 -11.58
N LYS A 336 -2.58 -16.52 -10.76
CA LYS A 336 -2.22 -16.37 -9.36
C LYS A 336 -0.71 -16.13 -9.21
N THR A 337 -0.25 -14.99 -9.72
CA THR A 337 1.16 -14.59 -9.70
C THR A 337 1.36 -13.31 -8.90
N ILE A 338 2.43 -13.26 -8.10
CA ILE A 338 2.73 -12.13 -7.22
C ILE A 338 4.15 -11.64 -7.50
N ALA A 339 4.33 -10.33 -7.64
CA ALA A 339 5.63 -9.67 -7.59
C ALA A 339 5.86 -9.08 -6.21
N THR A 340 7.01 -9.40 -5.62
CA THR A 340 7.46 -8.91 -4.32
C THR A 340 8.97 -8.68 -4.30
N GLY A 341 9.55 -8.43 -3.13
CA GLY A 341 10.98 -8.21 -2.97
C GLY A 341 11.38 -8.11 -1.50
N ASN A 342 12.29 -7.19 -1.18
CA ASN A 342 12.89 -7.05 0.13
C ASN A 342 11.94 -6.37 1.15
N TRP A 343 10.74 -6.93 1.31
CA TRP A 343 9.70 -6.46 2.23
C TRP A 343 10.23 -6.37 3.67
N GLY A 344 10.03 -5.23 4.32
CA GLY A 344 10.47 -4.99 5.69
C GLY A 344 11.97 -4.81 5.88
N CYS A 345 12.81 -4.93 4.83
CA CYS A 345 14.27 -4.85 4.94
C CYS A 345 14.82 -3.41 4.88
N GLY A 346 13.98 -2.43 4.57
CA GLY A 346 14.36 -1.02 4.52
C GLY A 346 14.33 -0.36 5.91
N ALA A 347 13.43 0.58 6.13
CA ALA A 347 13.27 1.33 7.37
C ALA A 347 13.04 0.43 8.60
N PHE A 348 12.43 -0.74 8.43
CA PHE A 348 12.13 -1.67 9.51
C PHE A 348 13.31 -2.60 9.86
N GLY A 349 14.38 -2.62 9.07
CA GLY A 349 15.63 -3.32 9.37
C GLY A 349 15.54 -4.85 9.40
N GLY A 350 14.57 -5.44 8.69
CA GLY A 350 14.39 -6.88 8.55
C GLY A 350 15.58 -7.57 7.90
N ASP A 351 15.75 -8.87 8.17
CA ASP A 351 16.78 -9.70 7.55
C ASP A 351 16.33 -10.16 6.17
N PHE A 352 17.15 -9.96 5.14
CA PHE A 352 16.82 -10.23 3.74
C PHE A 352 16.53 -11.71 3.47
N GLU A 353 17.34 -12.61 4.05
CA GLU A 353 17.20 -14.06 3.85
C GLU A 353 15.92 -14.58 4.52
N LEU A 354 15.62 -14.07 5.74
CA LEU A 354 14.40 -14.41 6.44
C LEU A 354 13.16 -13.96 5.65
N LYS A 355 13.16 -12.69 5.22
CA LYS A 355 12.03 -12.12 4.48
C LYS A 355 11.78 -12.83 3.15
N PHE A 356 12.83 -13.32 2.52
CA PHE A 356 12.72 -14.16 1.34
C PHE A 356 11.99 -15.48 1.65
N ILE A 357 12.46 -16.24 2.65
CA ILE A 357 11.87 -17.54 3.01
C ILE A 357 10.43 -17.39 3.51
N GLN A 358 10.15 -16.38 4.35
CA GLN A 358 8.80 -16.10 4.85
C GLN A 358 7.81 -15.88 3.69
N GLN A 359 8.18 -15.06 2.71
CA GLN A 359 7.32 -14.76 1.57
C GLN A 359 7.18 -15.96 0.62
N TRP A 360 8.24 -16.75 0.42
CA TRP A 360 8.15 -17.96 -0.41
C TRP A 360 7.24 -19.03 0.20
N LEU A 361 7.37 -19.27 1.51
CA LEU A 361 6.45 -20.14 2.25
C LEU A 361 5.00 -19.61 2.23
N ALA A 362 4.82 -18.33 2.50
CA ALA A 362 3.51 -17.68 2.46
C ALA A 362 2.83 -17.82 1.09
N ALA A 363 3.58 -17.62 0.00
CA ALA A 363 3.11 -17.81 -1.37
C ALA A 363 2.70 -19.27 -1.62
N THR A 364 3.50 -20.21 -1.14
CA THR A 364 3.19 -21.65 -1.25
C THR A 364 1.89 -22.00 -0.52
N PHE A 365 1.73 -21.55 0.71
CA PHE A 365 0.53 -21.78 1.52
C PHE A 365 -0.72 -21.12 0.93
N ALA A 366 -0.56 -19.97 0.27
CA ALA A 366 -1.66 -19.28 -0.40
C ALA A 366 -2.02 -19.87 -1.77
N GLY A 367 -1.27 -20.86 -2.27
CA GLY A 367 -1.50 -21.46 -3.59
C GLY A 367 -1.14 -20.53 -4.74
N VAL A 368 -0.13 -19.68 -4.56
CA VAL A 368 0.45 -18.85 -5.62
C VAL A 368 1.09 -19.74 -6.67
N GLU A 369 0.79 -19.51 -7.95
CA GLU A 369 1.38 -20.28 -9.06
C GLU A 369 2.85 -19.93 -9.23
N LYS A 370 3.18 -18.63 -9.20
CA LYS A 370 4.56 -18.15 -9.34
C LYS A 370 4.79 -16.86 -8.57
N LEU A 371 5.91 -16.83 -7.83
CA LEU A 371 6.41 -15.68 -7.11
C LEU A 371 7.56 -15.03 -7.89
N TYR A 372 7.45 -13.76 -8.26
CA TYR A 372 8.54 -12.95 -8.82
C TYR A 372 9.19 -12.17 -7.69
N TYR A 373 10.43 -12.49 -7.36
CA TYR A 373 11.13 -11.86 -6.22
C TYR A 373 12.24 -10.91 -6.70
N TYR A 374 12.06 -9.62 -6.45
CA TYR A 374 12.99 -8.57 -6.83
C TYR A 374 14.02 -8.31 -5.73
N THR A 375 15.31 -8.58 -6.01
CA THR A 375 16.39 -8.46 -5.04
C THR A 375 17.07 -7.10 -5.04
N PHE A 376 16.88 -6.29 -6.08
CA PHE A 376 17.51 -4.97 -6.26
C PHE A 376 19.03 -5.01 -6.13
N GLU A 377 19.68 -6.04 -6.67
CA GLU A 377 21.14 -6.26 -6.65
C GLU A 377 21.74 -6.28 -5.21
N ARG A 378 20.94 -6.63 -4.20
CA ARG A 378 21.41 -6.71 -2.82
C ARG A 378 22.35 -7.88 -2.63
N LYS A 379 23.57 -7.59 -2.15
CA LYS A 379 24.61 -8.63 -1.90
C LYS A 379 24.18 -9.63 -0.82
N GLU A 380 23.33 -9.20 0.10
CA GLU A 380 22.75 -10.03 1.14
C GLU A 380 21.93 -11.19 0.56
N MET A 381 21.51 -11.09 -0.69
CA MET A 381 20.76 -12.14 -1.41
C MET A 381 21.66 -13.16 -2.16
N ASN A 382 22.99 -12.99 -2.16
CA ASN A 382 23.87 -13.91 -2.89
C ASN A 382 23.73 -15.34 -2.36
N PHE A 383 23.66 -15.54 -1.06
CA PHE A 383 23.51 -16.86 -0.46
C PHE A 383 22.17 -17.52 -0.82
N VAL A 384 21.11 -16.74 -1.01
CA VAL A 384 19.82 -17.22 -1.53
C VAL A 384 20.02 -17.76 -2.94
N ASN A 385 20.64 -16.99 -3.83
CA ASN A 385 20.88 -17.37 -5.23
C ASN A 385 21.70 -18.68 -5.35
N GLU A 386 22.73 -18.83 -4.50
CA GLU A 386 23.58 -20.01 -4.48
C GLU A 386 22.85 -21.28 -4.00
N ASN A 387 21.85 -21.15 -3.13
CA ASN A 387 21.14 -22.27 -2.53
C ASN A 387 19.73 -22.50 -3.07
N LEU A 388 19.24 -21.65 -3.98
CA LEU A 388 17.86 -21.68 -4.48
C LEU A 388 17.47 -23.07 -5.01
N LYS A 389 18.24 -23.62 -5.96
CA LYS A 389 17.96 -24.93 -6.56
C LYS A 389 17.87 -26.07 -5.55
N LYS A 390 18.64 -25.99 -4.48
CA LYS A 390 18.61 -26.96 -3.41
C LYS A 390 17.31 -26.83 -2.61
N MET A 391 16.92 -25.59 -2.28
CA MET A 391 15.70 -25.31 -1.51
C MET A 391 14.42 -25.62 -2.29
N GLU A 392 14.41 -25.53 -3.62
CA GLU A 392 13.26 -25.94 -4.45
C GLU A 392 12.83 -27.39 -4.24
N SER A 393 13.73 -28.25 -3.76
CA SER A 393 13.45 -29.65 -3.41
C SER A 393 12.89 -29.83 -1.98
N TYR A 394 12.81 -28.77 -1.18
CA TYR A 394 12.38 -28.84 0.20
C TYR A 394 10.85 -28.91 0.32
N LYS A 395 10.37 -29.63 1.33
CA LYS A 395 8.96 -29.66 1.69
C LYS A 395 8.59 -28.40 2.46
N ALA A 396 7.48 -27.78 2.08
CA ALA A 396 7.07 -26.51 2.66
C ALA A 396 6.85 -26.59 4.18
N TYR A 397 6.21 -27.66 4.65
CA TYR A 397 5.96 -27.87 6.08
C TYR A 397 7.26 -28.04 6.89
N ASP A 398 8.19 -28.86 6.39
CA ASP A 398 9.49 -29.10 7.06
C ASP A 398 10.35 -27.84 7.06
N LEU A 399 10.29 -27.02 5.99
CA LEU A 399 10.98 -25.74 5.93
C LEU A 399 10.39 -24.73 6.93
N TYR A 400 9.07 -24.70 7.10
CA TYR A 400 8.43 -23.92 8.16
C TYR A 400 8.92 -24.33 9.54
N LEU A 401 8.98 -25.63 9.86
CA LEU A 401 9.47 -26.12 11.15
C LEU A 401 10.94 -25.71 11.36
N ALA A 402 11.80 -25.87 10.35
CA ALA A 402 13.20 -25.46 10.43
C ALA A 402 13.38 -23.95 10.69
N MET A 403 12.45 -23.11 10.16
CA MET A 403 12.46 -21.68 10.38
C MET A 403 11.95 -21.27 11.77
N THR A 404 10.97 -21.98 12.33
CA THR A 404 10.23 -21.55 13.53
C THR A 404 10.59 -22.32 14.81
N THR A 405 11.46 -23.34 14.75
CA THR A 405 11.79 -24.19 15.92
C THR A 405 12.52 -23.43 17.03
N GLU A 406 13.45 -22.55 16.67
CA GLU A 406 14.29 -21.81 17.62
C GLU A 406 14.63 -20.41 17.10
N VAL A 407 15.23 -19.59 17.97
CA VAL A 407 15.73 -18.25 17.63
C VAL A 407 16.68 -18.29 16.42
N LEU A 408 16.55 -17.30 15.55
CA LEU A 408 17.42 -17.08 14.40
C LEU A 408 18.40 -15.94 14.68
N PHE A 409 19.59 -16.00 14.08
CA PHE A 409 20.62 -14.96 14.21
C PHE A 409 20.79 -14.23 12.88
N LYS A 410 20.76 -12.90 12.90
CA LYS A 410 20.92 -12.07 11.71
C LYS A 410 22.24 -12.36 10.99
N GLY A 411 22.17 -12.37 9.66
CA GLY A 411 23.30 -12.62 8.77
C GLY A 411 23.69 -14.10 8.60
N GLU A 412 23.01 -15.03 9.29
CA GLU A 412 23.19 -16.47 9.14
C GLU A 412 21.86 -17.22 9.05
N VAL A 413 20.78 -16.51 8.81
CA VAL A 413 19.40 -17.03 8.88
C VAL A 413 19.22 -18.24 7.98
N LEU A 414 19.51 -18.09 6.69
CA LEU A 414 19.30 -19.16 5.72
C LEU A 414 20.20 -20.36 5.97
N LYS A 415 21.44 -20.13 6.36
CA LYS A 415 22.39 -21.19 6.74
C LYS A 415 21.87 -22.02 7.93
N ILE A 416 21.32 -21.35 8.94
CA ILE A 416 20.71 -22.00 10.10
C ILE A 416 19.50 -22.84 9.67
N ILE A 417 18.60 -22.26 8.88
CA ILE A 417 17.38 -22.93 8.41
C ILE A 417 17.74 -24.17 7.55
N ILE A 418 18.66 -24.05 6.62
CA ILE A 418 19.12 -25.17 5.77
C ILE A 418 19.70 -26.28 6.63
N ASN A 419 20.58 -25.97 7.60
CA ASN A 419 21.18 -26.96 8.48
C ASN A 419 20.14 -27.69 9.33
N ARG A 420 19.14 -26.98 9.86
CA ARG A 420 18.03 -27.57 10.63
C ARG A 420 17.21 -28.51 9.77
N TYR A 421 16.82 -28.05 8.58
CA TYR A 421 16.07 -28.86 7.62
C TYR A 421 16.78 -30.17 7.27
N GLU A 422 18.06 -30.11 6.94
CA GLU A 422 18.85 -31.28 6.56
C GLU A 422 19.10 -32.26 7.70
N ASN A 423 19.30 -31.75 8.92
CA ASN A 423 19.51 -32.60 10.10
C ASN A 423 18.20 -33.30 10.52
N SER A 424 17.06 -32.64 10.42
CA SER A 424 15.77 -33.24 10.71
C SER A 424 15.48 -34.41 9.75
N ASN A 425 15.74 -34.23 8.45
CA ASN A 425 15.54 -35.27 7.44
C ASN A 425 16.53 -36.46 7.53
N LYS A 426 17.73 -36.26 8.10
CA LYS A 426 18.65 -37.37 8.37
C LYS A 426 18.23 -38.24 9.55
N ASN A 427 17.61 -37.64 10.55
CA ASN A 427 17.21 -38.34 11.80
C ASN A 427 15.84 -39.05 11.69
N HIS A 428 15.00 -38.70 10.70
CA HIS A 428 13.69 -39.29 10.47
C HIS A 428 13.49 -39.61 8.97
N PRO A 429 14.08 -40.70 8.44
CA PRO A 429 13.93 -41.07 7.02
C PRO A 429 12.54 -41.58 6.64
N THR A 430 11.64 -41.76 7.60
CA THR A 430 10.27 -42.22 7.39
C THR A 430 9.31 -41.36 8.18
N GLY A 431 8.63 -40.47 7.49
CA GLY A 431 7.32 -39.81 7.68
C GLY A 431 6.58 -39.76 9.01
N GLU A 432 7.24 -39.77 10.16
CA GLU A 432 6.59 -39.53 11.45
C GLU A 432 6.51 -38.02 11.74
N THR A 433 5.30 -37.52 11.87
CA THR A 433 4.98 -36.13 12.19
C THR A 433 5.34 -35.80 13.63
N PHE A 434 6.03 -34.67 13.84
CA PHE A 434 6.25 -34.12 15.18
C PHE A 434 4.91 -33.74 15.82
N GLU A 435 4.61 -34.31 17.00
CA GLU A 435 3.55 -33.79 17.85
C GLU A 435 4.04 -32.48 18.50
N LEU A 436 3.32 -31.40 18.20
CA LEU A 436 3.55 -30.10 18.83
C LEU A 436 2.91 -30.10 20.24
N GLU A 437 3.72 -29.94 21.28
CA GLU A 437 3.21 -29.56 22.60
C GLU A 437 2.64 -28.13 22.54
N GLU A 438 1.41 -27.96 22.97
CA GLU A 438 0.73 -26.66 23.07
C GLU A 438 1.41 -25.79 24.13
N VAL A 439 2.20 -24.81 23.70
CA VAL A 439 2.70 -23.74 24.57
C VAL A 439 1.64 -22.64 24.65
N LYS A 440 0.89 -22.57 25.75
CA LYS A 440 -0.03 -21.47 26.07
C LYS A 440 0.78 -20.18 26.26
N GLY A 441 0.78 -19.33 25.25
CA GLY A 441 1.45 -18.03 25.27
C GLY A 441 0.73 -17.01 26.16
N ASN A 442 1.44 -16.43 27.10
CA ASN A 442 1.01 -15.25 27.86
C ASN A 442 1.20 -14.00 27.01
N ASN A 443 0.13 -13.49 26.44
CA ASN A 443 0.09 -12.24 25.68
C ASN A 443 0.33 -11.02 26.59
N LYS A 444 1.57 -10.57 26.69
CA LYS A 444 1.90 -9.19 27.10
C LYS A 444 2.16 -8.38 25.83
N LYS A 445 1.21 -7.48 25.49
CA LYS A 445 1.39 -6.49 24.41
C LYS A 445 2.62 -5.63 24.69
N LYS A 446 3.63 -5.70 23.81
CA LYS A 446 4.76 -4.76 23.78
C LYS A 446 4.35 -3.57 22.90
N GLU A 447 4.54 -2.35 23.36
CA GLU A 447 4.48 -1.15 22.51
C GLU A 447 5.53 -1.27 21.42
N THR A 448 5.10 -1.23 20.17
CA THR A 448 5.96 -1.44 19.00
C THR A 448 6.64 -0.16 18.53
N CYS A 449 7.84 -0.28 18.00
CA CYS A 449 8.68 0.80 17.45
C CYS A 449 8.00 1.61 16.34
N CYS A 450 6.96 1.07 15.69
CA CYS A 450 6.14 1.76 14.70
C CYS A 450 5.48 3.05 15.21
N ASP A 451 5.13 3.10 16.51
CA ASP A 451 4.53 4.30 17.10
C ASP A 451 5.53 5.46 17.18
N LYS A 452 6.84 5.15 17.24
CA LYS A 452 7.92 6.15 17.26
C LYS A 452 8.36 6.61 15.86
N LEU A 453 8.20 5.77 14.83
CA LEU A 453 8.55 6.14 13.43
C LEU A 453 7.45 6.98 12.78
N CYS A 454 6.19 6.84 13.19
CA CYS A 454 5.10 7.70 12.75
C CYS A 454 5.22 9.15 13.23
N ASP A 455 6.00 9.40 14.31
CA ASP A 455 6.26 10.75 14.82
C ASP A 455 7.52 11.41 14.22
N ILE A 456 8.28 10.70 13.39
CA ILE A 456 9.58 11.18 12.82
C ILE A 456 9.47 11.50 11.31
N TYR A 457 8.37 11.14 10.63
CA TYR A 457 8.19 11.40 9.19
C TYR A 457 7.00 12.29 8.90
#